data_f6b3f6a89651ea7bb5137313b8f0626c
#
_entry.id   f6b3f6a89651ea7bb5137313b8f0626c
#
_cell.length_a   1.000
_cell.length_b   1.000
_cell.length_c   1.000
_cell.angle_alpha   90.00
_cell.angle_beta   90.00
_cell.angle_gamma   90.00
#
_symmetry.space_group_name_H-M   'P 1'
#
loop_
_entity.id
_entity.type
_entity.pdbx_description
1 polymer ?
#
loop_
_entity_poly.entity_id
_entity_poly.type
_entity_poly.pdbx_seq_one_letter_code
_entity_poly.pdbx_strand_id
1 'polypeptide(L)'
;MFFLLGKSANSAIRKLTARSIQADKRRNRFVITTILLAVALMVFLSLYNLGVSRETKLYLQGRYQASFIKSTDNIFATLKNNEQIEMIGKEASLGTERVGDYTLDIYYKDSNALKLKGTSNLLGRMPEKKNEVVVEQAYLENINMPIKLNQKILLNIPIGEKQE
;
A
#
# COMPACT_ATOMS: atom_id res chain seq x y z
N MET A 1 -54.09 44.83 -10.77
CA MET A 1 -53.41 45.58 -9.69
C MET A 1 -52.67 44.73 -8.68
N PHE A 2 -52.40 43.46 -8.99
CA PHE A 2 -51.70 42.50 -8.07
C PHE A 2 -50.16 42.28 -8.33
N PHE A 3 -49.67 42.80 -9.46
CA PHE A 3 -48.26 42.52 -9.85
C PHE A 3 -47.20 43.46 -9.22
N LEU A 4 -47.59 44.55 -8.63
CA LEU A 4 -46.64 45.55 -8.05
C LEU A 4 -46.27 45.24 -6.59
N LEU A 5 -47.11 44.50 -5.86
CA LEU A 5 -46.84 44.13 -4.46
C LEU A 5 -45.73 43.09 -4.33
N GLY A 6 -45.58 42.18 -5.31
CA GLY A 6 -44.55 41.12 -5.26
C GLY A 6 -43.12 41.64 -5.40
N LYS A 7 -42.87 42.69 -6.20
CA LYS A 7 -41.55 43.28 -6.38
C LYS A 7 -41.06 44.05 -5.15
N SER A 8 -41.94 44.74 -4.48
CA SER A 8 -41.64 45.53 -3.28
C SER A 8 -41.40 44.62 -2.06
N ALA A 9 -42.16 43.55 -1.89
CA ALA A 9 -41.98 42.57 -0.84
C ALA A 9 -40.62 41.83 -1.01
N ASN A 10 -40.29 41.41 -2.22
CA ASN A 10 -38.98 40.78 -2.50
C ASN A 10 -37.79 41.72 -2.25
N SER A 11 -37.93 43.00 -2.51
CA SER A 11 -36.92 44.02 -2.21
C SER A 11 -36.75 44.22 -0.70
N ALA A 12 -37.84 44.26 0.06
CA ALA A 12 -37.81 44.38 1.52
C ALA A 12 -37.18 43.13 2.17
N ILE A 13 -37.57 41.94 1.73
CA ILE A 13 -37.00 40.67 2.20
C ILE A 13 -35.50 40.65 1.95
N ARG A 14 -35.03 40.98 0.74
CA ARG A 14 -33.59 41.04 0.41
C ARG A 14 -32.82 42.00 1.31
N LYS A 15 -33.38 43.19 1.60
CA LYS A 15 -32.76 44.16 2.49
C LYS A 15 -32.70 43.67 3.94
N LEU A 16 -33.76 43.02 4.44
CA LEU A 16 -33.77 42.43 5.77
C LEU A 16 -32.73 41.27 5.89
N THR A 17 -32.70 40.39 4.91
CA THR A 17 -31.72 39.29 4.86
C THR A 17 -30.29 39.83 4.82
N ALA A 18 -29.99 40.83 4.00
CA ALA A 18 -28.67 41.44 3.94
C ALA A 18 -28.25 42.07 5.26
N ARG A 19 -29.20 42.79 5.96
CA ARG A 19 -28.94 43.38 7.28
C ARG A 19 -28.74 42.32 8.37
N SER A 20 -29.51 41.25 8.37
CA SER A 20 -29.33 40.12 9.29
C SER A 20 -27.98 39.43 9.10
N ILE A 21 -27.58 39.22 7.86
CA ILE A 21 -26.25 38.67 7.53
C ILE A 21 -25.10 39.57 8.01
N GLN A 22 -25.28 40.89 7.91
CA GLN A 22 -24.31 41.85 8.40
C GLN A 22 -24.26 41.96 9.93
N ALA A 23 -25.36 41.89 10.61
CA ALA A 23 -25.44 41.95 12.08
C ALA A 23 -24.74 40.75 12.72
N ASP A 24 -24.88 39.55 12.14
CA ASP A 24 -24.33 38.30 12.65
C ASP A 24 -23.05 37.83 11.97
N LYS A 25 -22.21 38.74 11.49
CA LYS A 25 -20.97 38.44 10.73
C LYS A 25 -20.06 37.44 11.44
N ARG A 26 -19.92 37.55 12.75
CA ARG A 26 -19.05 36.61 13.55
C ARG A 26 -19.63 35.20 13.55
N ARG A 27 -20.93 35.07 13.81
CA ARG A 27 -21.64 33.80 13.84
C ARG A 27 -21.62 33.12 12.47
N ASN A 28 -21.92 33.88 11.42
CA ASN A 28 -21.91 33.36 10.06
C ASN A 28 -20.53 32.91 9.60
N ARG A 29 -19.47 33.67 9.94
CA ARG A 29 -18.07 33.24 9.65
C ARG A 29 -17.73 31.94 10.38
N PHE A 30 -18.10 31.82 11.65
CA PHE A 30 -17.87 30.60 12.42
C PHE A 30 -18.56 29.40 11.80
N VAL A 31 -19.84 29.52 11.45
CA VAL A 31 -20.61 28.45 10.79
C VAL A 31 -19.98 28.05 9.46
N ILE A 32 -19.65 29.01 8.61
CA ILE A 32 -19.01 28.75 7.31
C ILE A 32 -17.66 28.04 7.51
N THR A 33 -16.84 28.51 8.44
CA THR A 33 -15.54 27.90 8.71
C THR A 33 -15.68 26.47 9.22
N THR A 34 -16.67 26.21 10.10
CA THR A 34 -16.93 24.87 10.62
C THR A 34 -17.40 23.91 9.51
N ILE A 35 -18.27 24.37 8.62
CA ILE A 35 -18.72 23.58 7.46
C ILE A 35 -17.55 23.28 6.53
N LEU A 36 -16.72 24.28 6.20
CA LEU A 36 -15.55 24.11 5.34
C LEU A 36 -14.55 23.10 5.96
N LEU A 37 -14.33 23.21 7.28
CA LEU A 37 -13.45 22.29 7.98
C LEU A 37 -13.99 20.86 7.97
N ALA A 38 -15.30 20.68 8.20
CA ALA A 38 -15.93 19.37 8.16
C ALA A 38 -15.82 18.73 6.77
N VAL A 39 -16.09 19.51 5.71
CA VAL A 39 -15.94 19.02 4.32
C VAL A 39 -14.48 18.69 4.00
N ALA A 40 -13.55 19.55 4.39
CA ALA A 40 -12.12 19.30 4.19
C ALA A 40 -11.66 18.03 4.89
N LEU A 41 -12.09 17.78 6.13
CA LEU A 41 -11.80 16.54 6.86
C LEU A 41 -12.41 15.31 6.19
N MET A 42 -13.65 15.38 5.71
CA MET A 42 -14.27 14.28 4.95
C MET A 42 -13.47 13.91 3.70
N VAL A 43 -13.09 14.93 2.92
CA VAL A 43 -12.28 14.72 1.71
C VAL A 43 -10.92 14.14 2.06
N PHE A 44 -10.25 14.68 3.08
CA PHE A 44 -8.96 14.18 3.54
C PHE A 44 -9.03 12.72 3.99
N LEU A 45 -10.00 12.35 4.82
CA LEU A 45 -10.19 10.97 5.28
C LEU A 45 -10.50 10.02 4.12
N SER A 46 -11.29 10.47 3.14
CA SER A 46 -11.60 9.66 1.95
C SER A 46 -10.36 9.40 1.11
N LEU A 47 -9.55 10.44 0.85
CA LEU A 47 -8.30 10.31 0.09
C LEU A 47 -7.26 9.47 0.85
N TYR A 48 -7.15 9.67 2.17
CA TYR A 48 -6.26 8.89 3.02
C TYR A 48 -6.63 7.40 2.98
N ASN A 49 -7.92 7.08 3.15
CA ASN A 49 -8.39 5.68 3.10
C ASN A 49 -8.14 5.03 1.74
N LEU A 50 -8.38 5.73 0.63
CA LEU A 50 -8.07 5.25 -0.71
C LEU A 50 -6.57 5.01 -0.89
N GLY A 51 -5.73 5.91 -0.39
CA GLY A 51 -4.27 5.77 -0.44
C GLY A 51 -3.78 4.56 0.34
N VAL A 52 -4.18 4.44 1.60
CA VAL A 52 -3.81 3.31 2.47
C VAL A 52 -4.31 1.99 1.89
N SER A 53 -5.56 1.93 1.41
CA SER A 53 -6.11 0.71 0.83
C SER A 53 -5.34 0.26 -0.41
N ARG A 54 -4.91 1.19 -1.25
CA ARG A 54 -4.12 0.90 -2.45
C ARG A 54 -2.72 0.38 -2.10
N GLU A 55 -2.03 1.04 -1.19
CA GLU A 55 -0.70 0.63 -0.73
C GLU A 55 -0.74 -0.74 -0.02
N THR A 56 -1.69 -0.94 0.88
CA THR A 56 -1.88 -2.21 1.57
C THR A 56 -2.16 -3.34 0.58
N LYS A 57 -3.00 -3.11 -0.42
CA LYS A 57 -3.30 -4.10 -1.44
C LYS A 57 -2.06 -4.45 -2.27
N LEU A 58 -1.28 -3.46 -2.70
CA LEU A 58 -0.03 -3.70 -3.43
C LEU A 58 1.02 -4.42 -2.59
N TYR A 59 1.10 -4.10 -1.30
CA TYR A 59 2.03 -4.73 -0.38
C TYR A 59 1.66 -6.19 -0.07
N LEU A 60 0.38 -6.45 0.22
CA LEU A 60 -0.09 -7.80 0.60
C LEU A 60 -0.28 -8.73 -0.60
N GLN A 61 -0.83 -8.23 -1.70
CA GLN A 61 -1.19 -9.04 -2.87
C GLN A 61 -0.12 -9.01 -3.97
N GLY A 62 0.80 -8.05 -3.95
CA GLY A 62 1.75 -7.84 -5.04
C GLY A 62 1.06 -7.33 -6.32
N ARG A 63 1.77 -7.42 -7.43
CA ARG A 63 1.31 -6.97 -8.76
C ARG A 63 0.81 -8.12 -9.63
N TYR A 64 0.62 -9.30 -9.05
CA TYR A 64 0.16 -10.47 -9.79
C TYR A 64 -1.35 -10.67 -9.66
N GLN A 65 -1.94 -11.26 -10.69
CA GLN A 65 -3.37 -11.52 -10.78
C GLN A 65 -3.76 -12.86 -10.16
N ALA A 66 -2.84 -13.83 -10.17
CA ALA A 66 -3.05 -15.17 -9.62
C ALA A 66 -1.77 -15.74 -9.01
N SER A 67 -1.92 -16.62 -8.03
CA SER A 67 -0.85 -17.37 -7.40
C SER A 67 -1.25 -18.83 -7.31
N PHE A 68 -0.35 -19.72 -7.71
CA PHE A 68 -0.53 -21.18 -7.63
C PHE A 68 0.37 -21.70 -6.52
N ILE A 69 -0.23 -22.32 -5.52
CA ILE A 69 0.49 -22.91 -4.38
C ILE A 69 0.76 -24.39 -4.67
N LYS A 70 1.93 -24.89 -4.32
CA LYS A 70 2.37 -26.29 -4.56
C LYS A 70 2.34 -26.66 -6.06
N SER A 71 2.73 -25.74 -6.91
CA SER A 71 2.82 -25.96 -8.35
C SER A 71 3.97 -26.90 -8.68
N THR A 72 3.71 -27.86 -9.56
CA THR A 72 4.74 -28.72 -10.16
C THR A 72 5.44 -28.03 -11.34
N ASP A 73 6.66 -28.50 -11.68
CA ASP A 73 7.39 -27.93 -12.82
C ASP A 73 6.62 -28.09 -14.15
N ASN A 74 5.76 -29.10 -14.27
CA ASN A 74 4.91 -29.32 -15.45
C ASN A 74 3.84 -28.23 -15.60
N ILE A 75 3.19 -27.85 -14.49
CA ILE A 75 2.23 -26.73 -14.47
C ILE A 75 2.94 -25.42 -14.82
N PHE A 76 4.12 -25.19 -14.27
CA PHE A 76 4.92 -24.01 -14.58
C PHE A 76 5.27 -23.93 -16.07
N ALA A 77 5.70 -25.04 -16.69
CA ALA A 77 5.99 -25.10 -18.11
C ALA A 77 4.76 -24.82 -18.97
N THR A 78 3.60 -25.37 -18.61
CA THR A 78 2.33 -25.14 -19.31
C THR A 78 1.91 -23.68 -19.24
N LEU A 79 2.00 -23.06 -18.07
CA LEU A 79 1.67 -21.65 -17.89
C LEU A 79 2.63 -20.73 -18.65
N LYS A 80 3.92 -21.05 -18.66
CA LYS A 80 4.94 -20.27 -19.37
C LYS A 80 4.72 -20.23 -20.88
N ASN A 81 4.12 -21.27 -21.45
CA ASN A 81 3.82 -21.38 -22.88
C ASN A 81 2.45 -20.80 -23.26
N ASN A 82 1.71 -20.23 -22.33
CA ASN A 82 0.42 -19.62 -22.60
C ASN A 82 0.60 -18.15 -23.00
N GLU A 83 0.20 -17.81 -24.23
CA GLU A 83 0.31 -16.46 -24.79
C GLU A 83 -0.50 -15.38 -24.05
N GLN A 84 -1.48 -15.78 -23.24
CA GLN A 84 -2.28 -14.86 -22.43
C GLN A 84 -1.58 -14.44 -21.13
N ILE A 85 -0.44 -15.06 -20.79
CA ILE A 85 0.31 -14.78 -19.57
C ILE A 85 1.51 -13.90 -19.94
N GLU A 86 1.44 -12.63 -19.54
CA GLU A 86 2.49 -11.65 -19.81
C GLU A 86 3.77 -11.95 -19.00
N MET A 87 3.62 -12.34 -17.74
CA MET A 87 4.75 -12.59 -16.85
C MET A 87 4.42 -13.69 -15.83
N ILE A 88 5.34 -14.60 -15.64
CA ILE A 88 5.28 -15.65 -14.62
C ILE A 88 6.56 -15.63 -13.78
N GLY A 89 6.43 -15.69 -12.47
CA GLY A 89 7.53 -15.76 -11.51
C GLY A 89 7.45 -17.03 -10.67
N LYS A 90 8.60 -17.56 -10.29
CA LYS A 90 8.73 -18.73 -9.41
C LYS A 90 9.22 -18.30 -8.03
N GLU A 91 8.50 -18.73 -7.00
CA GLU A 91 8.88 -18.54 -5.60
C GLU A 91 8.88 -19.91 -4.91
N ALA A 92 9.87 -20.17 -4.06
CA ALA A 92 9.93 -21.36 -3.24
C ALA A 92 10.31 -20.98 -1.80
N SER A 93 9.57 -21.48 -0.82
CA SER A 93 9.96 -21.37 0.58
C SER A 93 11.11 -22.33 0.84
N LEU A 94 12.18 -21.81 1.43
CA LEU A 94 13.35 -22.59 1.86
C LEU A 94 13.30 -22.95 3.34
N GLY A 95 12.38 -22.30 4.08
CA GLY A 95 12.18 -22.52 5.49
C GLY A 95 12.09 -21.22 6.28
N THR A 96 12.11 -21.36 7.60
CA THR A 96 12.06 -20.24 8.54
C THR A 96 13.21 -20.34 9.52
N GLU A 97 13.79 -19.20 9.88
CA GLU A 97 14.77 -19.09 10.95
C GLU A 97 14.17 -18.24 12.08
N ARG A 98 14.31 -18.70 13.31
CA ARG A 98 13.86 -17.95 14.47
C ARG A 98 15.03 -17.38 15.24
N VAL A 99 15.02 -16.07 15.44
CA VAL A 99 16.03 -15.36 16.24
C VAL A 99 15.33 -14.56 17.33
N GLY A 100 15.39 -15.05 18.55
CA GLY A 100 14.62 -14.45 19.66
C GLY A 100 13.11 -14.54 19.39
N ASP A 101 12.46 -13.39 19.38
CA ASP A 101 11.03 -13.26 19.08
C ASP A 101 10.74 -13.00 17.60
N TYR A 102 11.77 -12.84 16.79
CA TYR A 102 11.64 -12.59 15.36
C TYR A 102 11.71 -13.88 14.55
N THR A 103 10.81 -14.05 13.61
CA THR A 103 10.78 -15.16 12.67
C THR A 103 11.09 -14.66 11.27
N LEU A 104 12.17 -15.15 10.68
CA LEU A 104 12.59 -14.83 9.31
C LEU A 104 12.13 -15.94 8.38
N ASP A 105 11.28 -15.60 7.42
CA ASP A 105 10.91 -16.50 6.33
C ASP A 105 11.90 -16.40 5.19
N ILE A 106 12.49 -17.53 4.80
CA ILE A 106 13.51 -17.60 3.77
C ILE A 106 12.91 -18.11 2.48
N TYR A 107 13.02 -17.33 1.41
CA TYR A 107 12.46 -17.64 0.10
C TYR A 107 13.51 -17.58 -1.00
N TYR A 108 13.41 -18.50 -1.92
CA TYR A 108 13.97 -18.33 -3.25
C TYR A 108 12.94 -17.62 -4.13
N LYS A 109 13.36 -16.61 -4.89
CA LYS A 109 12.53 -15.90 -5.88
C LYS A 109 13.34 -15.65 -7.13
N ASP A 110 12.76 -15.95 -8.28
CA ASP A 110 13.35 -15.54 -9.55
C ASP A 110 13.14 -14.03 -9.81
N SER A 111 13.78 -13.51 -10.86
CA SER A 111 13.71 -12.09 -11.21
C SER A 111 12.28 -11.61 -11.53
N ASN A 112 11.44 -12.48 -12.05
CA ASN A 112 10.05 -12.15 -12.36
C ASN A 112 9.19 -12.12 -11.10
N ALA A 113 9.36 -13.09 -10.18
CA ALA A 113 8.67 -13.09 -8.90
C ALA A 113 8.99 -11.82 -8.09
N LEU A 114 10.24 -11.36 -8.12
CA LEU A 114 10.66 -10.12 -7.49
C LEU A 114 9.97 -8.89 -8.09
N LYS A 115 9.85 -8.83 -9.42
CA LYS A 115 9.13 -7.75 -10.11
C LYS A 115 7.63 -7.77 -9.79
N LEU A 116 7.02 -8.95 -9.77
CA LEU A 116 5.60 -9.13 -9.48
C LEU A 116 5.23 -8.81 -8.03
N LYS A 117 6.10 -9.13 -7.08
CA LYS A 117 5.86 -8.83 -5.66
C LYS A 117 6.15 -7.38 -5.29
N GLY A 118 6.93 -6.68 -6.09
CA GLY A 118 7.26 -5.27 -5.89
C GLY A 118 8.15 -5.08 -4.66
N THR A 119 9.45 -5.16 -4.83
CA THR A 119 10.41 -4.75 -3.80
C THR A 119 10.50 -3.23 -3.79
N SER A 120 9.79 -2.59 -2.87
CA SER A 120 9.99 -1.18 -2.56
C SER A 120 11.16 -1.05 -1.57
N ASN A 121 11.95 0.01 -1.72
CA ASN A 121 13.03 0.36 -0.78
C ASN A 121 14.20 -0.63 -0.72
N LEU A 122 14.57 -1.23 -1.84
CA LEU A 122 15.80 -2.03 -1.90
C LEU A 122 17.03 -1.14 -1.77
N LEU A 123 17.86 -1.41 -0.77
CA LEU A 123 19.18 -0.82 -0.64
C LEU A 123 20.18 -1.71 -1.35
N GLY A 124 20.85 -1.22 -2.40
CA GLY A 124 21.79 -1.99 -3.19
C GLY A 124 21.17 -2.65 -4.43
N ARG A 125 21.56 -3.90 -4.71
CA ARG A 125 21.08 -4.67 -5.86
C ARG A 125 20.51 -6.03 -5.45
N MET A 126 19.79 -6.67 -6.33
CA MET A 126 19.33 -8.04 -6.16
C MET A 126 20.49 -9.05 -6.24
N PRO A 127 20.36 -10.21 -5.55
CA PRO A 127 21.35 -11.29 -5.61
C PRO A 127 21.53 -11.81 -7.03
N GLU A 128 22.76 -11.96 -7.45
CA GLU A 128 23.12 -12.55 -8.74
C GLU A 128 23.88 -13.87 -8.58
N LYS A 129 24.50 -14.09 -7.41
CA LYS A 129 25.31 -15.26 -7.09
C LYS A 129 24.63 -16.12 -6.04
N LYS A 130 24.95 -17.40 -6.01
CA LYS A 130 24.35 -18.40 -5.11
C LYS A 130 24.52 -18.10 -3.62
N ASN A 131 25.56 -17.34 -3.26
CA ASN A 131 25.88 -16.97 -1.88
C ASN A 131 25.52 -15.52 -1.53
N GLU A 132 24.69 -14.89 -2.33
CA GLU A 132 24.18 -13.54 -2.06
C GLU A 132 22.71 -13.63 -1.65
N VAL A 133 22.34 -12.82 -0.67
CA VAL A 133 20.97 -12.72 -0.16
C VAL A 133 20.58 -11.26 0.03
N VAL A 134 19.31 -10.98 -0.09
CA VAL A 134 18.68 -9.74 0.39
C VAL A 134 18.01 -10.06 1.71
N VAL A 135 18.25 -9.23 2.71
CA VAL A 135 17.75 -9.44 4.06
C VAL A 135 16.94 -8.23 4.48
N GLU A 136 15.87 -8.45 5.19
CA GLU A 136 15.06 -7.39 5.78
C GLU A 136 15.85 -6.62 6.84
N GLN A 137 15.69 -5.30 6.87
CA GLN A 137 16.33 -4.44 7.86
C GLN A 137 15.98 -4.87 9.28
N ALA A 138 14.73 -5.22 9.53
CA ALA A 138 14.25 -5.66 10.84
C ALA A 138 15.00 -6.91 11.36
N TYR A 139 15.37 -7.83 10.46
CA TYR A 139 16.19 -8.97 10.86
C TYR A 139 17.58 -8.55 11.33
N LEU A 140 18.26 -7.65 10.60
CA LEU A 140 19.59 -7.16 10.99
C LEU A 140 19.54 -6.43 12.34
N GLU A 141 18.49 -5.65 12.59
CA GLU A 141 18.28 -4.99 13.87
C GLU A 141 18.07 -5.99 15.02
N ASN A 142 17.32 -7.07 14.80
CA ASN A 142 17.08 -8.10 15.81
C ASN A 142 18.35 -8.91 16.17
N ILE A 143 19.27 -9.09 15.22
CA ILE A 143 20.56 -9.75 15.48
C ILE A 143 21.67 -8.77 15.88
N ASN A 144 21.32 -7.49 16.16
CA ASN A 144 22.26 -6.43 16.50
C ASN A 144 23.39 -6.23 15.47
N MET A 145 23.11 -6.45 14.19
CA MET A 145 24.05 -6.21 13.11
C MET A 145 23.81 -4.84 12.45
N PRO A 146 24.88 -4.14 12.03
CA PRO A 146 24.75 -2.87 11.34
C PRO A 146 24.12 -3.05 9.95
N ILE A 147 23.32 -2.07 9.51
CA ILE A 147 22.72 -2.04 8.17
C ILE A 147 23.80 -1.60 7.17
N LYS A 148 24.51 -2.55 6.61
CA LYS A 148 25.58 -2.32 5.63
C LYS A 148 25.49 -3.32 4.48
N LEU A 149 25.79 -2.85 3.27
CA LEU A 149 25.91 -3.73 2.12
C LEU A 149 27.17 -4.56 2.17
N ASN A 150 27.16 -5.72 1.52
CA ASN A 150 28.29 -6.65 1.37
C ASN A 150 28.86 -7.19 2.69
N GLN A 151 28.08 -7.19 3.75
CA GLN A 151 28.44 -7.88 4.99
C GLN A 151 28.13 -9.37 4.89
N LYS A 152 28.88 -10.19 5.64
CA LYS A 152 28.63 -11.62 5.76
C LYS A 152 27.64 -11.87 6.90
N ILE A 153 26.61 -12.65 6.61
CA ILE A 153 25.64 -13.14 7.60
C ILE A 153 25.65 -14.67 7.56
N LEU A 154 25.44 -15.28 8.71
CA LEU A 154 25.24 -16.72 8.81
C LEU A 154 23.74 -16.95 8.92
N LEU A 155 23.18 -17.70 7.98
CA LEU A 155 21.78 -18.12 7.99
C LEU A 155 21.73 -19.63 8.15
N ASN A 156 20.99 -20.11 9.14
CA ASN A 156 20.71 -21.53 9.29
C ASN A 156 19.47 -21.87 8.46
N ILE A 157 19.70 -22.27 7.22
CA ILE A 157 18.62 -22.69 6.34
C ILE A 157 18.32 -24.15 6.65
N PRO A 158 17.15 -24.48 7.21
CA PRO A 158 16.74 -25.87 7.33
C PRO A 158 16.54 -26.40 5.91
N ILE A 159 17.51 -27.17 5.42
CA ILE A 159 17.35 -27.91 4.16
C ILE A 159 16.25 -28.93 4.44
N GLY A 160 15.02 -28.59 4.00
CA GLY A 160 13.85 -29.41 4.25
C GLY A 160 14.10 -30.83 3.76
N GLU A 161 13.77 -31.79 4.59
CA GLU A 161 13.56 -33.17 4.17
C GLU A 161 12.63 -33.16 2.97
N LYS A 162 13.05 -33.78 1.88
CA LYS A 162 12.19 -34.02 0.72
C LYS A 162 10.89 -34.62 1.25
N GLN A 163 9.83 -33.88 1.24
CA GLN A 163 8.50 -34.46 1.37
C GLN A 163 8.26 -35.27 0.08
N GLU A 164 8.43 -36.59 0.20
CA GLU A 164 8.02 -37.56 -0.79
C GLU A 164 6.51 -37.47 -1.06
#